data_9a6e880239ef3c89df1ffcec3ba9a672
#
_entry.id   9a6e880239ef3c89df1ffcec3ba9a672
#
_cell.length_a   1.000
_cell.length_b   1.000
_cell.length_c   1.000
_cell.angle_alpha   90.00
_cell.angle_beta   90.00
_cell.angle_gamma   90.00
#
_symmetry.space_group_name_H-M   'P 1'
#
loop_
_entity.id
_entity.type
_entity.pdbx_description
1 polymer ?
#
loop_
_entity_poly.entity_id
_entity_poly.type
_entity_poly.pdbx_seq_one_letter_code
_entity_poly.pdbx_strand_id
1 'polypeptide(L)'
;MAIEIRQVQNKLELEQILALQRENIPNALLKSEMEKEGFVTIVHTFELLNTMNKVCPHIIAKENDRVVGYALCMHPKFGNKIDLLKPMFKEIDSVLSMGEKYIVMGQVCIDKAYRKMGVFHKLYRKMQEVVKPDFNYIITEVDASNKRSLNAHLAIGFVELKTYSSNGRIWHLIALK
;
A
#
# COMPACT_ATOMS: atom_id res chain seq x y z
N MET A 1 1.47 -14.72 -20.48
CA MET A 1 0.23 -13.91 -20.53
C MET A 1 0.53 -12.51 -20.01
N ALA A 2 -0.17 -11.48 -20.49
CA ALA A 2 0.14 -10.09 -20.12
C ALA A 2 -0.58 -9.72 -18.82
N ILE A 3 0.16 -9.14 -17.86
CA ILE A 3 -0.42 -8.58 -16.63
C ILE A 3 -0.91 -7.17 -16.95
N GLU A 4 -2.22 -6.96 -16.81
CA GLU A 4 -2.88 -5.66 -16.93
C GLU A 4 -2.77 -4.90 -15.59
N ILE A 5 -2.42 -3.60 -15.65
CA ILE A 5 -2.38 -2.72 -14.48
C ILE A 5 -3.40 -1.60 -14.67
N ARG A 6 -4.37 -1.53 -13.77
CA ARG A 6 -5.46 -0.55 -13.84
C ARG A 6 -6.12 -0.28 -12.49
N GLN A 7 -7.06 0.61 -12.48
CA GLN A 7 -7.91 0.87 -11.32
C GLN A 7 -8.97 -0.24 -11.15
N VAL A 8 -9.39 -0.47 -9.90
CA VAL A 8 -10.52 -1.36 -9.55
C VAL A 8 -11.80 -0.84 -10.20
N GLN A 9 -12.56 -1.74 -10.83
CA GLN A 9 -13.78 -1.40 -11.55
C GLN A 9 -15.04 -2.02 -10.94
N ASN A 10 -14.91 -3.09 -10.15
CA ASN A 10 -16.08 -3.82 -9.64
C ASN A 10 -15.83 -4.44 -8.25
N LYS A 11 -16.92 -4.91 -7.64
CA LYS A 11 -16.90 -5.50 -6.29
C LYS A 11 -16.09 -6.80 -6.20
N LEU A 12 -16.14 -7.63 -7.24
CA LEU A 12 -15.41 -8.91 -7.26
C LEU A 12 -13.90 -8.67 -7.13
N GLU A 13 -13.38 -7.62 -7.74
CA GLU A 13 -11.97 -7.25 -7.63
C GLU A 13 -11.59 -6.82 -6.20
N LEU A 14 -12.49 -6.14 -5.48
CA LEU A 14 -12.29 -5.83 -4.08
C LEU A 14 -12.28 -7.10 -3.20
N GLU A 15 -13.15 -8.06 -3.49
CA GLU A 15 -13.17 -9.35 -2.80
C GLU A 15 -11.87 -10.13 -3.04
N GLN A 16 -11.35 -10.09 -4.26
CA GLN A 16 -10.06 -10.71 -4.60
C GLN A 16 -8.87 -10.02 -3.90
N ILE A 17 -8.90 -8.69 -3.72
CA ILE A 17 -7.93 -7.97 -2.90
C ILE A 17 -7.96 -8.50 -1.46
N LEU A 18 -9.15 -8.63 -0.86
CA LEU A 18 -9.30 -9.15 0.51
C LEU A 18 -8.81 -10.60 0.65
N ALA A 19 -9.04 -11.44 -0.35
CA ALA A 19 -8.51 -12.81 -0.37
C ALA A 19 -6.97 -12.78 -0.34
N LEU A 20 -6.36 -11.96 -1.19
CA LEU A 20 -4.90 -11.83 -1.25
C LEU A 20 -4.31 -11.22 0.05
N GLN A 21 -5.03 -10.33 0.74
CA GLN A 21 -4.64 -9.85 2.07
C GLN A 21 -4.54 -10.99 3.08
N ARG A 22 -5.59 -11.82 3.17
CA ARG A 22 -5.66 -12.94 4.13
C ARG A 22 -4.52 -13.96 3.96
N GLU A 23 -4.09 -14.18 2.72
CA GLU A 23 -2.98 -15.09 2.39
C GLU A 23 -1.60 -14.54 2.80
N ASN A 24 -1.48 -13.25 3.06
CA ASN A 24 -0.21 -12.55 3.29
C ASN A 24 -0.09 -11.88 4.66
N ILE A 25 -1.00 -12.12 5.60
CA ILE A 25 -0.87 -11.67 6.99
C ILE A 25 0.12 -12.56 7.78
N PRO A 26 0.78 -12.04 8.84
CA PRO A 26 1.79 -12.79 9.60
C PRO A 26 1.32 -14.15 10.10
N ASN A 27 0.05 -14.27 10.55
CA ASN A 27 -0.50 -15.53 11.06
C ASN A 27 -0.71 -16.60 9.96
N ALA A 28 -0.72 -16.20 8.69
CA ALA A 28 -0.83 -17.11 7.54
C ALA A 28 0.54 -17.48 6.93
N LEU A 29 1.64 -16.88 7.43
CA LEU A 29 2.98 -17.01 6.88
C LEU A 29 3.94 -17.62 7.92
N LEU A 30 4.87 -18.47 7.46
CA LEU A 30 6.00 -18.89 8.28
C LEU A 30 6.94 -17.71 8.55
N LYS A 31 7.61 -17.70 9.70
CA LYS A 31 8.57 -16.64 10.06
C LYS A 31 9.64 -16.43 8.98
N SER A 32 10.16 -17.52 8.43
CA SER A 32 11.14 -17.49 7.33
C SER A 32 10.58 -16.89 6.02
N GLU A 33 9.28 -16.99 5.79
CA GLU A 33 8.62 -16.36 4.64
C GLU A 33 8.44 -14.87 4.86
N MET A 34 8.05 -14.44 6.07
CA MET A 34 7.94 -13.02 6.42
C MET A 34 9.27 -12.29 6.23
N GLU A 35 10.37 -12.89 6.68
CA GLU A 35 11.73 -12.31 6.55
C GLU A 35 12.17 -12.21 5.08
N LYS A 36 11.84 -13.19 4.25
CA LYS A 36 12.26 -13.25 2.84
C LYS A 36 11.30 -12.55 1.89
N GLU A 37 10.01 -12.64 2.14
CA GLU A 37 8.97 -12.29 1.19
C GLU A 37 8.16 -11.04 1.58
N GLY A 38 8.31 -10.55 2.81
CA GLY A 38 7.51 -9.47 3.38
C GLY A 38 6.10 -9.93 3.75
N PHE A 39 5.34 -9.05 4.38
CA PHE A 39 3.98 -9.33 4.88
C PHE A 39 3.14 -8.05 4.88
N VAL A 40 1.83 -8.20 4.99
CA VAL A 40 0.88 -7.12 5.24
C VAL A 40 0.44 -7.11 6.70
N THR A 41 0.11 -5.95 7.26
CA THR A 41 -0.18 -5.80 8.70
C THR A 41 -1.67 -5.76 9.02
N ILE A 42 -2.51 -5.49 8.03
CA ILE A 42 -3.95 -5.25 8.20
C ILE A 42 -4.75 -6.03 7.17
N VAL A 43 -5.87 -6.64 7.60
CA VAL A 43 -6.95 -7.08 6.71
C VAL A 43 -8.10 -6.08 6.86
N HIS A 44 -8.50 -5.47 5.76
CA HIS A 44 -9.59 -4.51 5.73
C HIS A 44 -10.96 -5.21 5.75
N THR A 45 -12.00 -4.51 6.20
CA THR A 45 -13.37 -4.95 5.89
C THR A 45 -13.73 -4.56 4.46
N PHE A 46 -14.67 -5.31 3.87
CA PHE A 46 -15.17 -4.99 2.53
C PHE A 46 -15.77 -3.59 2.45
N GLU A 47 -16.53 -3.19 3.45
CA GLU A 47 -17.21 -1.89 3.53
C GLU A 47 -16.19 -0.74 3.52
N LEU A 48 -15.11 -0.85 4.30
CA LEU A 48 -14.07 0.16 4.35
C LEU A 48 -13.34 0.23 3.02
N LEU A 49 -12.90 -0.92 2.49
CA LEU A 49 -12.20 -1.00 1.21
C LEU A 49 -13.02 -0.42 0.07
N ASN A 50 -14.31 -0.78 -0.01
CA ASN A 50 -15.24 -0.25 -1.01
C ASN A 50 -15.48 1.26 -0.85
N THR A 51 -15.57 1.76 0.40
CA THR A 51 -15.74 3.18 0.66
C THR A 51 -14.49 3.98 0.25
N MET A 52 -13.30 3.46 0.53
CA MET A 52 -12.05 4.05 0.08
C MET A 52 -11.96 4.05 -1.45
N ASN A 53 -12.31 2.94 -2.10
CA ASN A 53 -12.29 2.80 -3.56
C ASN A 53 -13.21 3.78 -4.29
N LYS A 54 -14.37 4.12 -3.70
CA LYS A 54 -15.27 5.13 -4.27
C LYS A 54 -14.70 6.55 -4.26
N VAL A 55 -13.75 6.82 -3.37
CA VAL A 55 -13.12 8.15 -3.25
C VAL A 55 -11.87 8.24 -4.10
N CYS A 56 -11.03 7.23 -4.04
CA CYS A 56 -9.84 7.08 -4.85
C CYS A 56 -9.70 5.60 -5.22
N PRO A 57 -10.01 5.21 -6.47
CA PRO A 57 -9.98 3.81 -6.86
C PRO A 57 -8.60 3.19 -6.67
N HIS A 58 -8.58 2.02 -6.05
CA HIS A 58 -7.36 1.25 -5.83
C HIS A 58 -6.75 0.79 -7.15
N ILE A 59 -5.44 0.56 -7.16
CA ILE A 59 -4.71 0.04 -8.32
C ILE A 59 -4.56 -1.47 -8.17
N ILE A 60 -4.82 -2.20 -9.23
CA ILE A 60 -4.66 -3.66 -9.29
C ILE A 60 -3.80 -4.10 -10.46
N ALA A 61 -3.15 -5.23 -10.26
CA ALA A 61 -2.55 -6.03 -11.31
C ALA A 61 -3.43 -7.26 -11.53
N LYS A 62 -3.87 -7.48 -12.76
CA LYS A 62 -4.69 -8.63 -13.16
C LYS A 62 -3.99 -9.48 -14.19
N GLU A 63 -4.15 -10.77 -14.08
CA GLU A 63 -3.93 -11.72 -15.18
C GLU A 63 -5.27 -12.42 -15.45
N ASN A 64 -5.82 -12.22 -16.63
CA ASN A 64 -7.18 -12.62 -16.98
C ASN A 64 -8.20 -12.04 -15.98
N ASP A 65 -8.99 -12.88 -15.30
CA ASP A 65 -9.99 -12.47 -14.32
C ASP A 65 -9.48 -12.46 -12.87
N ARG A 66 -8.21 -12.75 -12.64
CA ARG A 66 -7.62 -12.85 -11.30
C ARG A 66 -6.80 -11.61 -10.96
N VAL A 67 -7.06 -11.02 -9.78
CA VAL A 67 -6.19 -10.02 -9.17
C VAL A 67 -4.95 -10.72 -8.57
N VAL A 68 -3.78 -10.36 -9.07
CA VAL A 68 -2.49 -10.92 -8.66
C VAL A 68 -1.60 -9.94 -7.91
N GLY A 69 -2.08 -8.72 -7.72
CA GLY A 69 -1.45 -7.70 -6.91
C GLY A 69 -2.29 -6.44 -6.82
N TYR A 70 -2.02 -5.62 -5.81
CA TYR A 70 -2.73 -4.35 -5.59
C TYR A 70 -1.87 -3.33 -4.88
N ALA A 71 -2.24 -2.03 -5.03
CA ALA A 71 -1.82 -0.92 -4.19
C ALA A 71 -3.08 -0.13 -3.78
N LEU A 72 -3.30 0.02 -2.47
CA LEU A 72 -4.49 0.68 -1.94
C LEU A 72 -4.29 2.19 -1.90
N CYS A 73 -5.15 2.93 -2.59
CA CYS A 73 -5.24 4.37 -2.49
C CYS A 73 -6.11 4.74 -1.28
N MET A 74 -5.54 5.47 -0.31
CA MET A 74 -6.28 5.93 0.86
C MET A 74 -6.19 7.45 0.98
N HIS A 75 -7.31 8.11 0.74
CA HIS A 75 -7.43 9.56 0.94
C HIS A 75 -7.26 9.89 2.43
N PRO A 76 -6.55 10.97 2.81
CA PRO A 76 -6.30 11.33 4.22
C PRO A 76 -7.55 11.42 5.10
N LYS A 77 -8.73 11.73 4.53
CA LYS A 77 -10.00 11.75 5.28
C LYS A 77 -10.36 10.43 5.96
N PHE A 78 -9.73 9.32 5.57
CA PHE A 78 -9.92 8.02 6.22
C PHE A 78 -8.94 7.76 7.38
N GLY A 79 -8.02 8.69 7.67
CA GLY A 79 -7.00 8.53 8.71
C GLY A 79 -7.53 8.15 10.09
N ASN A 80 -8.73 8.64 10.43
CA ASN A 80 -9.40 8.30 11.69
C ASN A 80 -10.22 7.00 11.66
N LYS A 81 -10.31 6.31 10.51
CA LYS A 81 -11.08 5.06 10.35
C LYS A 81 -10.30 3.81 10.70
N ILE A 82 -8.98 3.90 10.76
CA ILE A 82 -8.08 2.78 11.09
C ILE A 82 -7.18 3.24 12.24
N ASP A 83 -7.48 2.80 13.45
CA ASP A 83 -6.76 3.25 14.67
C ASP A 83 -5.25 3.00 14.59
N LEU A 84 -4.84 1.89 13.97
CA LEU A 84 -3.44 1.54 13.79
C LEU A 84 -2.66 2.58 12.96
N LEU A 85 -3.33 3.31 12.07
CA LEU A 85 -2.71 4.29 11.18
C LEU A 85 -2.71 5.74 11.73
N LYS A 86 -3.42 6.01 12.84
CA LYS A 86 -3.46 7.33 13.46
C LYS A 86 -2.08 7.90 13.79
N PRO A 87 -1.13 7.11 14.34
CA PRO A 87 0.23 7.60 14.57
C PRO A 87 0.91 8.06 13.27
N MET A 88 0.78 7.31 12.18
CA MET A 88 1.34 7.68 10.88
C MET A 88 0.81 9.04 10.41
N PHE A 89 -0.50 9.28 10.49
CA PHE A 89 -1.08 10.57 10.08
C PHE A 89 -0.55 11.74 10.91
N LYS A 90 -0.39 11.55 12.23
CA LYS A 90 0.23 12.55 13.11
C LYS A 90 1.67 12.87 12.69
N GLU A 91 2.43 11.84 12.30
CA GLU A 91 3.81 12.03 11.84
C GLU A 91 3.86 12.71 10.46
N ILE A 92 2.93 12.39 9.54
CA ILE A 92 2.80 13.10 8.26
C ILE A 92 2.56 14.59 8.49
N ASP A 93 1.60 14.94 9.36
CA ASP A 93 1.27 16.33 9.68
C ASP A 93 2.46 17.08 10.31
N SER A 94 3.39 16.38 10.95
CA SER A 94 4.59 16.97 11.56
C SER A 94 5.70 17.29 10.56
N VAL A 95 5.70 16.67 9.37
CA VAL A 95 6.80 16.76 8.39
C VAL A 95 6.40 17.42 7.08
N LEU A 96 5.12 17.42 6.70
CA LEU A 96 4.64 18.10 5.51
C LEU A 96 4.39 19.59 5.77
N SER A 97 4.71 20.40 4.78
CA SER A 97 4.39 21.84 4.80
C SER A 97 2.89 22.05 4.61
N MET A 98 2.39 23.16 5.17
CA MET A 98 0.99 23.57 5.02
C MET A 98 0.63 23.73 3.53
N GLY A 99 -0.46 23.07 3.10
CA GLY A 99 -0.94 23.14 1.71
C GLY A 99 -0.41 22.04 0.79
N GLU A 100 0.54 21.23 1.23
CA GLU A 100 0.95 20.06 0.46
C GLU A 100 -0.14 18.98 0.49
N LYS A 101 -0.49 18.47 -0.71
CA LYS A 101 -1.50 17.44 -0.87
C LYS A 101 -0.86 16.09 -1.03
N TYR A 102 -1.34 15.11 -0.30
CA TYR A 102 -0.83 13.74 -0.37
C TYR A 102 -1.96 12.71 -0.40
N ILE A 103 -1.64 11.56 -0.96
CA ILE A 103 -2.42 10.34 -0.86
C ILE A 103 -1.60 9.30 -0.07
N VAL A 104 -2.25 8.52 0.77
CA VAL A 104 -1.59 7.40 1.42
C VAL A 104 -1.70 6.15 0.56
N MET A 105 -0.59 5.48 0.33
CA MET A 105 -0.59 4.09 -0.13
C MET A 105 -0.77 3.22 1.11
N GLY A 106 -2.02 2.82 1.36
CA GLY A 106 -2.40 2.15 2.61
C GLY A 106 -1.83 0.73 2.74
N GLN A 107 -1.70 0.03 1.63
CA GLN A 107 -1.11 -1.31 1.59
C GLN A 107 -0.79 -1.71 0.16
N VAL A 108 0.30 -2.44 -0.05
CA VAL A 108 0.66 -3.07 -1.31
C VAL A 108 0.95 -4.56 -1.09
N CYS A 109 0.44 -5.40 -1.96
CA CYS A 109 0.72 -6.83 -1.94
C CYS A 109 0.74 -7.41 -3.36
N ILE A 110 1.59 -8.41 -3.56
CA ILE A 110 1.72 -9.14 -4.83
C ILE A 110 1.74 -10.63 -4.51
N ASP A 111 0.91 -11.38 -5.21
CA ASP A 111 0.87 -12.85 -5.15
C ASP A 111 2.29 -13.40 -5.38
N LYS A 112 2.65 -14.42 -4.60
CA LYS A 112 4.01 -15.01 -4.60
C LYS A 112 4.47 -15.41 -6.00
N ALA A 113 3.57 -15.96 -6.83
CA ALA A 113 3.88 -16.41 -8.18
C ALA A 113 4.24 -15.25 -9.14
N TYR A 114 3.87 -14.02 -8.82
CA TYR A 114 4.05 -12.83 -9.66
C TYR A 114 5.12 -11.86 -9.14
N ARG A 115 5.82 -12.24 -8.07
CA ARG A 115 6.93 -11.45 -7.53
C ARG A 115 8.14 -11.50 -8.45
N LYS A 116 9.00 -10.47 -8.36
CA LYS A 116 10.20 -10.29 -9.20
C LYS A 116 9.91 -10.10 -10.70
N MET A 117 8.65 -9.90 -11.09
CA MET A 117 8.21 -9.64 -12.47
C MET A 117 7.95 -8.15 -12.75
N GLY A 118 8.42 -7.25 -11.88
CA GLY A 118 8.24 -5.80 -12.02
C GLY A 118 6.82 -5.30 -11.70
N VAL A 119 5.93 -6.15 -11.17
CA VAL A 119 4.54 -5.79 -10.85
C VAL A 119 4.48 -4.66 -9.82
N PHE A 120 5.35 -4.69 -8.80
CA PHE A 120 5.44 -3.65 -7.77
C PHE A 120 5.66 -2.26 -8.39
N HIS A 121 6.67 -2.13 -9.24
CA HIS A 121 6.98 -0.88 -9.94
C HIS A 121 5.81 -0.40 -10.83
N LYS A 122 5.17 -1.33 -11.56
CA LYS A 122 4.04 -1.02 -12.44
C LYS A 122 2.81 -0.53 -11.66
N LEU A 123 2.53 -1.11 -10.48
CA LEU A 123 1.44 -0.67 -9.60
C LEU A 123 1.68 0.78 -9.13
N TYR A 124 2.87 1.11 -8.66
CA TYR A 124 3.20 2.46 -8.21
C TYR A 124 3.22 3.47 -9.35
N ARG A 125 3.76 3.10 -10.51
CA ARG A 125 3.73 3.96 -11.69
C ARG A 125 2.29 4.30 -12.10
N LYS A 126 1.39 3.31 -12.08
CA LYS A 126 -0.03 3.55 -12.36
C LYS A 126 -0.67 4.40 -11.27
N MET A 127 -0.35 4.18 -10.00
CA MET A 127 -0.84 5.01 -8.91
C MET A 127 -0.39 6.47 -9.09
N GLN A 128 0.89 6.74 -9.35
CA GLN A 128 1.38 8.10 -9.63
C GLN A 128 0.63 8.73 -10.80
N GLU A 129 0.45 8.01 -11.91
CA GLU A 129 -0.28 8.52 -13.09
C GLU A 129 -1.69 9.02 -12.73
N VAL A 130 -2.44 8.24 -11.93
CA VAL A 130 -3.83 8.57 -11.62
C VAL A 130 -4.00 9.58 -10.48
N VAL A 131 -3.05 9.67 -9.54
CA VAL A 131 -3.17 10.57 -8.39
C VAL A 131 -2.48 11.93 -8.60
N LYS A 132 -1.51 12.02 -9.50
CA LYS A 132 -0.71 13.22 -9.76
C LYS A 132 -1.50 14.51 -10.01
N PRO A 133 -2.67 14.50 -10.65
CA PRO A 133 -3.46 15.73 -10.83
C PRO A 133 -3.92 16.38 -9.52
N ASP A 134 -4.14 15.57 -8.48
CA ASP A 134 -4.72 16.01 -7.22
C ASP A 134 -3.75 16.02 -6.04
N PHE A 135 -2.65 15.25 -6.12
CA PHE A 135 -1.72 15.03 -5.01
C PHE A 135 -0.26 15.21 -5.43
N ASN A 136 0.53 15.80 -4.53
CA ASN A 136 1.97 16.02 -4.71
C ASN A 136 2.80 14.79 -4.32
N TYR A 137 2.30 13.99 -3.36
CA TYR A 137 3.03 12.87 -2.77
C TYR A 137 2.16 11.62 -2.64
N ILE A 138 2.79 10.47 -2.83
CA ILE A 138 2.32 9.18 -2.32
C ILE A 138 3.13 8.89 -1.07
N ILE A 139 2.48 8.76 0.08
CA ILE A 139 3.12 8.50 1.37
C ILE A 139 2.71 7.13 1.89
N THR A 140 3.65 6.43 2.49
CA THR A 140 3.38 5.18 3.22
C THR A 140 4.36 5.03 4.38
N GLU A 141 4.07 4.07 5.26
CA GLU A 141 4.99 3.65 6.31
C GLU A 141 5.37 2.19 6.12
N VAL A 142 6.58 1.84 6.51
CA VAL A 142 7.10 0.47 6.46
C VAL A 142 7.69 0.11 7.81
N ASP A 143 7.28 -1.05 8.35
CA ASP A 143 7.89 -1.63 9.56
C ASP A 143 9.38 -1.87 9.31
N ALA A 144 10.25 -1.40 10.21
CA ALA A 144 11.71 -1.53 10.09
C ALA A 144 12.18 -2.99 10.02
N SER A 145 11.38 -3.93 10.51
CA SER A 145 11.63 -5.38 10.38
C SER A 145 11.33 -5.90 8.96
N ASN A 146 10.50 -5.18 8.19
CA ASN A 146 10.14 -5.54 6.82
C ASN A 146 11.13 -4.94 5.81
N LYS A 147 12.42 -5.31 5.94
CA LYS A 147 13.53 -4.80 5.09
C LYS A 147 13.27 -4.97 3.60
N ARG A 148 12.62 -6.06 3.21
CA ARG A 148 12.27 -6.31 1.81
C ARG A 148 11.33 -5.23 1.27
N SER A 149 10.27 -4.92 2.00
CA SER A 149 9.33 -3.87 1.61
C SER A 149 10.03 -2.50 1.56
N LEU A 150 10.81 -2.15 2.57
CA LEU A 150 11.55 -0.89 2.60
C LEU A 150 12.48 -0.76 1.39
N ASN A 151 13.30 -1.77 1.12
CA ASN A 151 14.23 -1.76 -0.01
C ASN A 151 13.50 -1.68 -1.36
N ALA A 152 12.36 -2.35 -1.51
CA ALA A 152 11.56 -2.28 -2.73
C ALA A 152 11.01 -0.86 -2.99
N HIS A 153 10.56 -0.16 -1.94
CA HIS A 153 10.09 1.22 -2.04
C HIS A 153 11.25 2.19 -2.37
N LEU A 154 12.37 2.08 -1.67
CA LEU A 154 13.54 2.92 -1.95
C LEU A 154 14.05 2.74 -3.39
N ALA A 155 14.04 1.50 -3.88
CA ALA A 155 14.47 1.18 -5.26
C ALA A 155 13.62 1.82 -6.36
N ILE A 156 12.37 2.19 -6.08
CA ILE A 156 11.48 2.89 -7.03
C ILE A 156 11.40 4.40 -6.79
N GLY A 157 12.25 4.95 -5.91
CA GLY A 157 12.40 6.39 -5.73
C GLY A 157 11.73 6.98 -4.50
N PHE A 158 11.18 6.16 -3.59
CA PHE A 158 10.77 6.68 -2.29
C PHE A 158 11.96 7.24 -1.52
N VAL A 159 11.73 8.32 -0.79
CA VAL A 159 12.69 8.91 0.13
C VAL A 159 12.14 8.84 1.56
N GLU A 160 13.02 8.64 2.52
CA GLU A 160 12.64 8.69 3.93
C GLU A 160 12.35 10.12 4.37
N LEU A 161 11.18 10.32 4.98
CA LEU A 161 10.80 11.58 5.62
C LEU A 161 11.17 11.56 7.10
N LYS A 162 10.92 10.43 7.77
CA LYS A 162 11.12 10.29 9.22
C LYS A 162 11.11 8.82 9.64
N THR A 163 11.89 8.50 10.66
CA THR A 163 11.75 7.26 11.44
C THR A 163 11.10 7.57 12.78
N TYR A 164 10.15 6.76 13.22
CA TYR A 164 9.45 6.95 14.49
C TYR A 164 9.05 5.63 15.12
N SER A 165 8.72 5.66 16.41
CA SER A 165 8.28 4.49 17.18
C SER A 165 6.81 4.58 17.51
N SER A 166 6.06 3.52 17.26
CA SER A 166 4.65 3.40 17.64
C SER A 166 4.29 1.94 17.89
N ASN A 167 3.47 1.70 18.93
CA ASN A 167 2.98 0.37 19.29
C ASN A 167 4.10 -0.69 19.42
N GLY A 168 5.25 -0.29 19.99
CA GLY A 168 6.40 -1.19 20.21
C GLY A 168 7.17 -1.55 18.93
N ARG A 169 6.91 -0.87 17.82
CA ARG A 169 7.60 -1.05 16.54
C ARG A 169 8.26 0.24 16.08
N ILE A 170 9.25 0.09 15.22
CA ILE A 170 9.92 1.20 14.52
C ILE A 170 9.38 1.24 13.09
N TRP A 171 9.00 2.42 12.64
CA TRP A 171 8.41 2.69 11.33
C TRP A 171 9.26 3.67 10.53
N HIS A 172 9.43 3.39 9.26
CA HIS A 172 9.96 4.33 8.28
C HIS A 172 8.81 4.99 7.53
N LEU A 173 8.60 6.29 7.76
CA LEU A 173 7.68 7.11 6.97
C LEU A 173 8.41 7.54 5.71
N ILE A 174 7.87 7.16 4.55
CA ILE A 174 8.52 7.36 3.26
C ILE A 174 7.56 7.99 2.25
N ALA A 175 8.08 8.78 1.31
CA ALA A 175 7.31 9.48 0.30
C ALA A 175 7.89 9.31 -1.10
N LEU A 176 6.99 9.23 -2.09
CA LEU A 176 7.28 9.29 -3.51
C LEU A 176 6.63 10.55 -4.10
N LYS A 177 7.40 11.34 -4.85
CA LYS A 177 6.94 12.57 -5.49
C LYS A 177 6.52 12.33 -6.94
#